data_14e3dba2a4f338c3123c645659296edf
#
_entry.id   14e3dba2a4f338c3123c645659296edf
#
_cell.length_a   1.000
_cell.length_b   1.000
_cell.length_c   1.000
_cell.angle_alpha   90.00
_cell.angle_beta   90.00
_cell.angle_gamma   90.00
#
_symmetry.space_group_name_H-M   'P 1'
#
loop_
_entity.id
_entity.type
_entity.pdbx_description
1 polymer ?
#
loop_
_entity_poly.entity_id
_entity_poly.type
_entity_poly.pdbx_seq_one_letter_code
_entity_poly.pdbx_strand_id
1 'polypeptide(L)'
;LRADGCKTPVVYLTSRDSVSDKVRGLESGGDYYMVKPFDFRELIAVIHVMARKSGDNHSNIYKLADLTLDIAAKQVTRGGKVIDLTAKEYALLEFMMRNKGMVLSREQIENNLWNYKYEGGSNVVNVYIGYLRKKIDEGFDKKLIHTVWGIGWVLRED
;
A
#
# COMPACT_ATOMS: atom_id res chain seq x y z
N LEU A 1 -1.94 4.64 28.44
CA LEU A 1 -2.25 5.46 27.28
C LEU A 1 -3.57 5.10 26.64
N ARG A 2 -3.80 3.80 26.41
CA ARG A 2 -5.05 3.37 25.78
C ARG A 2 -6.25 3.59 26.68
N ALA A 3 -6.06 3.43 27.97
CA ALA A 3 -7.12 3.66 28.94
C ALA A 3 -7.62 5.11 28.94
N ASP A 4 -6.75 6.03 28.54
CA ASP A 4 -7.08 7.46 28.44
C ASP A 4 -7.68 7.82 27.06
N GLY A 5 -7.97 6.83 26.22
CA GLY A 5 -8.51 7.06 24.90
C GLY A 5 -7.49 7.47 23.86
N CYS A 6 -6.22 7.34 24.17
CA CYS A 6 -5.15 7.69 23.24
C CYS A 6 -5.12 6.72 22.06
N LYS A 7 -5.17 7.26 20.84
CA LYS A 7 -5.17 6.48 19.60
C LYS A 7 -3.84 6.54 18.86
N THR A 8 -2.83 7.15 19.44
CA THR A 8 -1.50 7.24 18.84
C THR A 8 -0.92 5.84 18.68
N PRO A 9 -0.40 5.48 17.47
CA PRO A 9 0.24 4.19 17.28
C PRO A 9 1.47 4.03 18.20
N VAL A 10 1.64 2.82 18.72
CA VAL A 10 2.74 2.50 19.63
C VAL A 10 3.52 1.32 19.09
N VAL A 11 4.86 1.48 19.00
CA VAL A 11 5.78 0.42 18.60
C VAL A 11 6.70 0.12 19.80
N TYR A 12 6.72 -1.13 20.21
CA TYR A 12 7.63 -1.56 21.28
C TYR A 12 8.97 -2.01 20.70
N LEU A 13 10.05 -1.44 21.20
CA LEU A 13 11.41 -1.85 20.84
C LEU A 13 12.04 -2.50 22.06
N THR A 14 12.38 -3.77 21.95
CA THR A 14 12.86 -4.51 23.13
C THR A 14 13.85 -5.60 22.74
N SER A 15 14.66 -6.02 23.71
CA SER A 15 15.54 -7.19 23.55
C SER A 15 14.86 -8.49 23.98
N ARG A 16 13.62 -8.42 24.46
CA ARG A 16 12.85 -9.60 24.87
C ARG A 16 12.18 -10.20 23.63
N ASP A 17 12.52 -11.43 23.32
CA ASP A 17 12.08 -12.10 22.11
C ASP A 17 11.15 -13.28 22.34
N SER A 18 10.75 -13.57 23.57
CA SER A 18 9.82 -14.67 23.83
C SER A 18 8.42 -14.32 23.32
N VAL A 19 7.70 -15.36 22.92
CA VAL A 19 6.31 -15.20 22.44
C VAL A 19 5.46 -14.59 23.56
N SER A 20 5.68 -14.99 24.82
CA SER A 20 4.95 -14.43 25.96
C SER A 20 5.16 -12.94 26.09
N ASP A 21 6.39 -12.48 25.93
CA ASP A 21 6.71 -11.06 26.02
C ASP A 21 6.06 -10.27 24.88
N LYS A 22 6.05 -10.83 23.66
CA LYS A 22 5.41 -10.20 22.53
C LYS A 22 3.90 -10.07 22.72
N VAL A 23 3.27 -11.12 23.20
CA VAL A 23 1.83 -11.10 23.48
C VAL A 23 1.52 -10.07 24.55
N ARG A 24 2.31 -10.04 25.61
CA ARG A 24 2.12 -9.07 26.69
C ARG A 24 2.25 -7.62 26.20
N GLY A 25 3.24 -7.36 25.33
CA GLY A 25 3.42 -6.04 24.76
C GLY A 25 2.23 -5.62 23.92
N LEU A 26 1.72 -6.50 23.07
CA LEU A 26 0.57 -6.21 22.24
C LEU A 26 -0.72 -6.07 23.04
N GLU A 27 -0.90 -6.90 24.07
CA GLU A 27 -2.08 -6.82 24.93
C GLU A 27 -2.11 -5.53 25.77
N SER A 28 -0.96 -4.94 26.08
CA SER A 28 -0.92 -3.66 26.79
C SER A 28 -1.15 -2.46 25.87
N GLY A 29 -1.52 -2.68 24.61
CA GLY A 29 -1.95 -1.63 23.71
C GLY A 29 -0.95 -1.24 22.63
N GLY A 30 0.11 -2.01 22.44
CA GLY A 30 1.07 -1.76 21.38
C GLY A 30 0.54 -2.20 20.02
N ASP A 31 0.85 -1.44 18.97
CA ASP A 31 0.44 -1.75 17.61
C ASP A 31 1.45 -2.64 16.90
N TYR A 32 2.68 -2.63 17.35
CA TYR A 32 3.74 -3.42 16.75
C TYR A 32 4.81 -3.71 17.78
N TYR A 33 5.54 -4.80 17.61
CA TYR A 33 6.57 -5.25 18.53
C TYR A 33 7.82 -5.64 17.74
N MET A 34 8.93 -4.96 17.99
CA MET A 34 10.20 -5.25 17.32
C MET A 34 11.24 -5.70 18.34
N VAL A 35 11.97 -6.75 18.02
CA VAL A 35 13.01 -7.32 18.87
C VAL A 35 14.38 -6.79 18.42
N LYS A 36 15.18 -6.37 19.37
CA LYS A 36 16.57 -5.96 19.10
C LYS A 36 17.47 -7.20 19.01
N PRO A 37 18.45 -7.22 18.09
CA PRO A 37 18.77 -6.16 17.13
C PRO A 37 17.80 -6.16 15.95
N PHE A 38 17.53 -4.99 15.40
CA PHE A 38 16.65 -4.84 14.25
C PHE A 38 17.33 -3.97 13.18
N ASP A 39 16.90 -4.15 11.93
CA ASP A 39 17.38 -3.31 10.84
C ASP A 39 16.71 -1.94 10.92
N PHE A 40 17.49 -0.89 10.87
CA PHE A 40 16.97 0.47 10.94
C PHE A 40 15.95 0.75 9.82
N ARG A 41 16.14 0.14 8.65
CA ARG A 41 15.18 0.28 7.53
C ARG A 41 13.84 -0.35 7.85
N GLU A 42 13.85 -1.45 8.60
CA GLU A 42 12.61 -2.09 9.04
C GLU A 42 11.84 -1.17 9.99
N LEU A 43 12.54 -0.53 10.93
CA LEU A 43 11.92 0.42 11.85
C LEU A 43 11.28 1.58 11.08
N ILE A 44 12.00 2.16 10.11
CA ILE A 44 11.46 3.26 9.31
C ILE A 44 10.22 2.82 8.54
N ALA A 45 10.23 1.61 7.97
CA ALA A 45 9.07 1.08 7.26
C ALA A 45 7.87 0.92 8.17
N VAL A 46 8.07 0.42 9.38
CA VAL A 46 7.00 0.27 10.38
C VAL A 46 6.44 1.63 10.77
N ILE A 47 7.30 2.61 11.00
CA ILE A 47 6.86 3.96 11.34
C ILE A 47 6.01 4.56 10.22
N HIS A 48 6.41 4.38 8.97
CA HIS A 48 5.64 4.88 7.82
C HIS A 48 4.26 4.23 7.74
N VAL A 49 4.17 2.92 7.98
CA VAL A 49 2.90 2.22 7.98
C VAL A 49 2.00 2.73 9.11
N MET A 50 2.57 2.91 10.31
CA MET A 50 1.82 3.40 11.46
C MET A 50 1.34 4.84 11.24
N ALA A 51 2.17 5.70 10.65
CA ALA A 51 1.80 7.07 10.35
C ALA A 51 0.65 7.13 9.36
N ARG A 52 0.67 6.26 8.32
CA ARG A 52 -0.42 6.18 7.36
C ARG A 52 -1.73 5.75 8.01
N LYS A 53 -1.66 4.72 8.86
CA LYS A 53 -2.84 4.26 9.60
C LYS A 53 -3.40 5.35 10.50
N SER A 54 -2.53 6.09 11.15
CA SER A 54 -2.94 7.17 12.04
C SER A 54 -3.59 8.32 11.26
N GLY A 55 -3.06 8.64 10.07
CA GLY A 55 -3.59 9.71 9.24
C GLY A 55 -4.92 9.36 8.58
N ASP A 56 -5.11 8.09 8.24
CA ASP A 56 -6.28 7.62 7.51
C ASP A 56 -7.19 6.72 8.34
N ASN A 57 -7.07 6.76 9.66
CA ASN A 57 -7.74 5.80 10.53
C ASN A 57 -9.26 5.80 10.45
N HIS A 58 -9.86 6.76 9.74
CA HIS A 58 -11.30 6.83 9.58
C HIS A 58 -11.74 6.80 8.12
N SER A 59 -10.80 6.67 7.20
CA SER A 59 -11.12 6.70 5.78
C SER A 59 -10.62 5.43 5.11
N ASN A 60 -11.54 4.69 4.50
CA ASN A 60 -11.20 3.59 3.60
C ASN A 60 -11.18 4.09 2.16
N ILE A 61 -11.07 5.40 1.96
CA ILE A 61 -11.13 6.01 0.65
C ILE A 61 -9.80 6.67 0.34
N TYR A 62 -9.21 6.29 -0.78
CA TYR A 62 -8.00 6.90 -1.31
C TYR A 62 -8.36 7.73 -2.53
N LYS A 63 -7.80 8.92 -2.63
CA LYS A 63 -8.07 9.84 -3.74
C LYS A 63 -6.78 10.33 -4.38
N LEU A 64 -6.81 10.45 -5.70
CA LEU A 64 -5.74 11.07 -6.47
C LEU A 64 -6.39 11.76 -7.66
N ALA A 65 -6.36 13.08 -7.70
CA ALA A 65 -7.08 13.87 -8.70
C ALA A 65 -8.57 13.47 -8.68
N ASP A 66 -9.12 13.04 -9.82
CA ASP A 66 -10.51 12.58 -9.93
C ASP A 66 -10.65 11.07 -9.80
N LEU A 67 -9.56 10.37 -9.43
CA LEU A 67 -9.59 8.93 -9.17
C LEU A 67 -9.87 8.67 -7.71
N THR A 68 -10.86 7.84 -7.44
CA THR A 68 -11.25 7.48 -6.08
C THR A 68 -11.27 5.97 -5.93
N LEU A 69 -10.66 5.47 -4.88
CA LEU A 69 -10.65 4.05 -4.54
C LEU A 69 -11.32 3.87 -3.17
N ASP A 70 -12.47 3.21 -3.15
CA ASP A 70 -13.17 2.88 -1.92
C ASP A 70 -12.84 1.43 -1.56
N ILE A 71 -12.01 1.24 -0.55
CA ILE A 71 -11.52 -0.09 -0.18
C ILE A 71 -12.63 -0.93 0.45
N ALA A 72 -13.50 -0.31 1.25
CA ALA A 72 -14.58 -1.05 1.90
C ALA A 72 -15.57 -1.60 0.86
N ALA A 73 -15.88 -0.83 -0.16
CA ALA A 73 -16.79 -1.25 -1.23
C ALA A 73 -16.05 -1.93 -2.38
N LYS A 74 -14.72 -1.87 -2.40
CA LYS A 74 -13.88 -2.34 -3.51
C LYS A 74 -14.33 -1.71 -4.82
N GLN A 75 -14.60 -0.43 -4.78
CA GLN A 75 -15.11 0.32 -5.92
C GLN A 75 -14.11 1.39 -6.35
N VAL A 76 -13.96 1.52 -7.67
CA VAL A 76 -13.06 2.50 -8.27
C VAL A 76 -13.89 3.43 -9.14
N THR A 77 -13.66 4.73 -9.00
CA THR A 77 -14.30 5.73 -9.87
C THR A 77 -13.25 6.68 -10.42
N ARG A 78 -13.46 7.12 -11.64
CA ARG A 78 -12.62 8.13 -12.27
C ARG A 78 -13.54 9.17 -12.91
N GLY A 79 -13.43 10.42 -12.45
CA GLY A 79 -14.29 11.48 -12.95
C GLY A 79 -15.77 11.22 -12.69
N GLY A 80 -16.09 10.56 -11.58
CA GLY A 80 -17.47 10.20 -11.24
C GLY A 80 -17.99 8.95 -11.94
N LYS A 81 -17.18 8.34 -12.80
CA LYS A 81 -17.57 7.16 -13.57
C LYS A 81 -17.01 5.90 -12.91
N VAL A 82 -17.86 4.90 -12.69
CA VAL A 82 -17.43 3.63 -12.10
C VAL A 82 -16.55 2.86 -13.10
N ILE A 83 -15.41 2.39 -12.63
CA ILE A 83 -14.47 1.62 -13.44
C ILE A 83 -14.48 0.17 -12.96
N ASP A 84 -14.75 -0.76 -13.87
CA ASP A 84 -14.73 -2.18 -13.57
C ASP A 84 -13.34 -2.74 -13.74
N LEU A 85 -12.79 -3.30 -12.67
CA LEU A 85 -11.47 -3.90 -12.67
C LEU A 85 -11.56 -5.38 -12.30
N THR A 86 -10.67 -6.19 -12.88
CA THR A 86 -10.50 -7.57 -12.41
C THR A 86 -9.85 -7.54 -11.03
N ALA A 87 -9.85 -8.69 -10.33
CA ALA A 87 -9.26 -8.79 -9.01
C ALA A 87 -7.78 -8.39 -9.00
N LYS A 88 -7.02 -8.80 -10.02
CA LYS A 88 -5.59 -8.45 -10.12
C LYS A 88 -5.38 -6.99 -10.46
N GLU A 89 -6.20 -6.45 -11.36
CA GLU A 89 -6.13 -5.03 -11.69
C GLU A 89 -6.45 -4.17 -10.48
N TYR A 90 -7.48 -4.56 -9.72
CA TYR A 90 -7.83 -3.87 -8.49
C TYR A 90 -6.69 -3.93 -7.47
N ALA A 91 -6.10 -5.11 -7.28
CA ALA A 91 -4.99 -5.28 -6.34
C ALA A 91 -3.79 -4.41 -6.73
N LEU A 92 -3.48 -4.34 -8.01
CA LEU A 92 -2.41 -3.48 -8.50
C LEU A 92 -2.72 -2.01 -8.24
N LEU A 93 -3.92 -1.56 -8.55
CA LEU A 93 -4.31 -0.17 -8.31
C LEU A 93 -4.29 0.16 -6.81
N GLU A 94 -4.81 -0.73 -5.98
CA GLU A 94 -4.80 -0.53 -4.53
C GLU A 94 -3.36 -0.39 -4.01
N PHE A 95 -2.45 -1.25 -4.46
CA PHE A 95 -1.06 -1.18 -4.08
C PHE A 95 -0.43 0.15 -4.51
N MET A 96 -0.70 0.58 -5.73
CA MET A 96 -0.19 1.86 -6.22
C MET A 96 -0.81 3.06 -5.48
N MET A 97 -2.09 3.00 -5.16
CA MET A 97 -2.77 4.08 -4.42
C MET A 97 -2.24 4.22 -3.00
N ARG A 98 -1.97 3.11 -2.34
CA ARG A 98 -1.38 3.13 -1.00
C ARG A 98 0.01 3.74 -0.99
N ASN A 99 0.68 3.69 -2.14
CA ASN A 99 2.05 4.19 -2.32
C ASN A 99 2.11 5.31 -3.36
N LYS A 100 1.03 6.07 -3.50
CA LYS A 100 0.97 7.13 -4.50
C LYS A 100 2.12 8.12 -4.30
N GLY A 101 2.71 8.55 -5.42
CA GLY A 101 3.88 9.40 -5.41
C GLY A 101 5.20 8.68 -5.27
N MET A 102 5.18 7.38 -4.96
CA MET A 102 6.40 6.56 -4.86
C MET A 102 6.58 5.72 -6.11
N VAL A 103 7.81 5.66 -6.59
CA VAL A 103 8.14 4.80 -7.73
C VAL A 103 8.25 3.36 -7.22
N LEU A 104 7.49 2.47 -7.84
CA LEU A 104 7.46 1.05 -7.48
C LEU A 104 8.17 0.26 -8.56
N SER A 105 9.14 -0.57 -8.16
CA SER A 105 9.86 -1.41 -9.09
C SER A 105 9.02 -2.62 -9.50
N ARG A 106 9.39 -3.26 -10.61
CA ARG A 106 8.74 -4.49 -11.04
C ARG A 106 8.78 -5.53 -9.92
N GLU A 107 9.91 -5.67 -9.27
CA GLU A 107 10.09 -6.64 -8.20
C GLU A 107 9.15 -6.37 -7.03
N GLN A 108 9.02 -5.11 -6.63
CA GLN A 108 8.09 -4.74 -5.55
C GLN A 108 6.66 -5.09 -5.91
N ILE A 109 6.26 -4.81 -7.14
CA ILE A 109 4.91 -5.11 -7.59
C ILE A 109 4.68 -6.62 -7.64
N GLU A 110 5.62 -7.36 -8.20
CA GLU A 110 5.52 -8.83 -8.28
C GLU A 110 5.42 -9.45 -6.88
N ASN A 111 6.24 -9.01 -5.95
CA ASN A 111 6.25 -9.56 -4.59
C ASN A 111 4.95 -9.30 -3.84
N ASN A 112 4.25 -8.23 -4.17
CA ASN A 112 3.00 -7.87 -3.47
C ASN A 112 1.76 -8.48 -4.11
N LEU A 113 1.78 -8.72 -5.40
CA LEU A 113 0.59 -9.15 -6.14
C LEU A 113 0.65 -10.60 -6.57
N TRP A 114 1.84 -11.13 -6.73
CA TRP A 114 2.03 -12.52 -7.12
C TRP A 114 2.90 -13.20 -6.07
N ASN A 115 2.57 -14.47 -5.83
CA ASN A 115 3.36 -15.32 -4.97
C ASN A 115 4.79 -15.41 -5.53
N TYR A 116 5.82 -15.38 -4.68
CA TYR A 116 7.20 -15.51 -5.14
C TYR A 116 7.52 -16.87 -5.75
N LYS A 117 6.58 -17.81 -5.70
CA LYS A 117 6.67 -19.04 -6.47
C LYS A 117 6.16 -18.86 -7.90
N TYR A 118 5.66 -17.68 -8.21
CA TYR A 118 5.17 -17.39 -9.54
C TYR A 118 6.37 -17.25 -10.48
N GLU A 119 6.45 -18.19 -11.43
CA GLU A 119 7.48 -18.19 -12.47
C GLU A 119 6.97 -17.58 -13.76
N GLY A 120 6.09 -16.61 -13.64
CA GLY A 120 5.52 -15.93 -14.78
C GLY A 120 6.57 -15.17 -15.57
N GLY A 121 6.29 -14.92 -16.83
CA GLY A 121 7.17 -14.19 -17.70
C GLY A 121 7.45 -12.79 -17.16
N SER A 122 8.59 -12.23 -17.56
CA SER A 122 9.05 -10.92 -17.11
C SER A 122 8.13 -9.78 -17.49
N ASN A 123 7.10 -10.03 -18.34
CA ASN A 123 6.22 -8.99 -18.84
C ASN A 123 4.87 -8.91 -18.13
N VAL A 124 4.65 -9.72 -17.09
CA VAL A 124 3.33 -9.75 -16.44
C VAL A 124 2.95 -8.41 -15.84
N VAL A 125 3.89 -7.72 -15.19
CA VAL A 125 3.63 -6.40 -14.62
C VAL A 125 3.29 -5.41 -15.73
N ASN A 126 4.07 -5.41 -16.82
CA ASN A 126 3.83 -4.52 -17.96
C ASN A 126 2.42 -4.73 -18.54
N VAL A 127 2.00 -5.98 -18.65
CA VAL A 127 0.68 -6.32 -19.19
C VAL A 127 -0.43 -5.75 -18.29
N TYR A 128 -0.32 -5.93 -16.97
CA TYR A 128 -1.34 -5.44 -16.05
C TYR A 128 -1.32 -3.91 -15.93
N ILE A 129 -0.15 -3.29 -15.99
CA ILE A 129 -0.06 -1.83 -16.08
C ILE A 129 -0.79 -1.34 -17.33
N GLY A 130 -0.60 -2.03 -18.46
CA GLY A 130 -1.30 -1.70 -19.71
C GLY A 130 -2.82 -1.81 -19.58
N TYR A 131 -3.30 -2.88 -18.97
CA TYR A 131 -4.73 -3.06 -18.72
C TYR A 131 -5.28 -1.95 -17.84
N LEU A 132 -4.56 -1.64 -16.77
CA LEU A 132 -4.99 -0.61 -15.84
C LEU A 132 -5.02 0.77 -16.50
N ARG A 133 -4.00 1.10 -17.30
CA ARG A 133 -3.97 2.35 -18.06
C ARG A 133 -5.16 2.48 -18.99
N LYS A 134 -5.54 1.40 -19.65
CA LYS A 134 -6.70 1.42 -20.52
C LYS A 134 -7.98 1.79 -19.78
N LYS A 135 -8.09 1.36 -18.56
CA LYS A 135 -9.32 1.54 -17.79
C LYS A 135 -9.37 2.86 -17.03
N ILE A 136 -8.25 3.32 -16.48
CA ILE A 136 -8.25 4.52 -15.64
C ILE A 136 -7.63 5.76 -16.30
N ASP A 137 -6.79 5.60 -17.31
CA ASP A 137 -6.12 6.75 -17.96
C ASP A 137 -6.65 7.05 -19.34
N GLU A 138 -6.97 6.01 -20.11
CA GLU A 138 -7.45 6.20 -21.49
C GLU A 138 -8.80 6.90 -21.50
N GLY A 139 -8.90 7.96 -22.29
CA GLY A 139 -10.13 8.76 -22.35
C GLY A 139 -10.18 9.88 -21.33
N PHE A 140 -9.17 10.04 -20.51
CA PHE A 140 -9.06 11.12 -19.54
C PHE A 140 -7.89 12.02 -19.90
N ASP A 141 -8.05 13.31 -19.69
CA ASP A 141 -7.01 14.29 -20.03
C ASP A 141 -5.77 14.11 -19.18
N LYS A 142 -5.94 13.85 -17.90
CA LYS A 142 -4.85 13.72 -16.95
C LYS A 142 -4.47 12.25 -16.78
N LYS A 143 -3.24 11.92 -17.12
CA LYS A 143 -2.73 10.55 -16.94
C LYS A 143 -2.13 10.41 -15.55
N LEU A 144 -2.47 9.34 -14.85
CA LEU A 144 -2.04 9.15 -13.47
C LEU A 144 -0.95 8.09 -13.32
N ILE A 145 -0.92 7.10 -14.22
CA ILE A 145 0.12 6.06 -14.18
C ILE A 145 1.27 6.46 -15.08
N HIS A 146 2.42 6.66 -14.48
CA HIS A 146 3.62 7.09 -15.21
C HIS A 146 4.69 6.03 -15.17
N THR A 147 5.40 5.87 -16.29
CA THR A 147 6.56 4.98 -16.35
C THR A 147 7.81 5.76 -16.01
N VAL A 148 8.60 5.22 -15.09
CA VAL A 148 9.93 5.75 -14.78
C VAL A 148 10.92 4.78 -15.38
N TRP A 149 11.47 5.14 -16.53
CA TRP A 149 12.29 4.23 -17.34
C TRP A 149 13.50 3.72 -16.57
N GLY A 150 13.68 2.40 -16.60
CA GLY A 150 14.78 1.74 -15.92
C GLY A 150 14.54 1.52 -14.43
N ILE A 151 13.43 2.01 -13.86
CA ILE A 151 13.14 1.89 -12.43
C ILE A 151 11.79 1.21 -12.19
N GLY A 152 10.70 1.74 -12.74
CA GLY A 152 9.39 1.17 -12.52
C GLY A 152 8.26 2.11 -12.89
N TRP A 153 7.24 2.15 -12.06
CA TRP A 153 6.02 2.92 -12.31
C TRP A 153 5.63 3.69 -11.06
N VAL A 154 4.93 4.79 -11.27
CA VAL A 154 4.44 5.62 -10.17
C VAL A 154 3.04 6.10 -10.48
N LEU A 155 2.20 6.13 -9.45
CA LEU A 155 0.86 6.70 -9.54
C LEU A 155 0.93 8.10 -8.93
N ARG A 156 0.73 9.12 -9.75
CA ARG A 156 0.79 10.50 -9.31
C ARG A 156 0.00 11.40 -10.24
N GLU A 157 -0.38 12.54 -9.75
CA GLU A 157 -1.13 13.49 -10.54
C GLU A 157 -0.27 14.11 -11.64
N ASP A 158 1.01 14.27 -11.39
CA ASP A 158 1.91 14.79 -12.40
C ASP A 158 3.37 14.69 -12.01
#